data_5815186bbbb5b0c1f825da027e0ab486
#
_entry.id   5815186bbbb5b0c1f825da027e0ab486
#
_cell.length_a   1.000
_cell.length_b   1.000
_cell.length_c   1.000
_cell.angle_alpha   90.00
_cell.angle_beta   90.00
_cell.angle_gamma   90.00
#
_symmetry.space_group_name_H-M   'P 1'
#
loop_
_entity.id
_entity.type
_entity.pdbx_description
1 polymer ?
#
loop_
_entity_poly.entity_id
_entity_poly.type
_entity_poly.pdbx_seq_one_letter_code
_entity_poly.pdbx_strand_id
1 'polypeptide(L)'
;MNIRIQEISRKLISIISLLWAFAVTAPGPAIAAEGGTPQSLKKITIGYSSISPASSSAWFAYEGGFFRKYGLDAQLIFIESGSRMVQTLISGDVVAAQVAGAPVIQSNLQGSGVVIIAGLLNTMDYKFVVARDITRPDQLKGKTVAVSRVGSSSDFATRYTLEKYGLVPDKDVAILQIGSQPARFSALESGRIHGVMIAIPLTARAAKLGLNILADLQMLGLEYQHTSLAVSQTMIKTQPDLVRNVLKSFVEGIHYAKTHRKEALAILAKYLKTDDADALQEAYESELQALIPEKPYPTLKGIQTILREMGAKDANARSARPEQFVDNSFMKELDSSGFIDRLYKTTAVAKVAPRTEPAPAPVAAKEKTPVVEAKAKAVATDEKAKPVAKQVSASVEKPQPTEALAKMAKVPALAAQQYTVKSGDTLSKLAERFYSAPGKWEKIYDANKDILKNPNYIYIGMKLTIPADDQAS
;
A
#
# COMPACT_ATOMS: atom_id res chain seq x y z
N MET A 1 0.65 51.98 -60.80
CA MET A 1 -0.59 52.52 -61.32
C MET A 1 -1.62 52.17 -60.27
N ASN A 2 -1.63 52.77 -59.12
CA ASN A 2 -2.17 54.11 -58.81
C ASN A 2 -3.47 54.01 -58.12
N ILE A 3 -3.48 54.34 -56.84
CA ILE A 3 -4.19 55.53 -56.30
C ILE A 3 -5.63 55.67 -56.81
N ARG A 4 -6.55 55.30 -56.01
CA ARG A 4 -7.94 55.85 -55.82
C ARG A 4 -8.88 54.78 -55.23
N ILE A 5 -8.86 54.52 -54.01
CA ILE A 5 -10.02 54.06 -53.20
C ILE A 5 -9.68 54.36 -51.71
N GLN A 6 -9.63 55.64 -51.40
CA GLN A 6 -9.55 56.11 -49.99
C GLN A 6 -10.32 57.41 -49.77
N GLU A 7 -11.48 57.57 -50.39
CA GLU A 7 -12.24 58.83 -50.22
C GLU A 7 -13.78 58.70 -50.16
N ILE A 8 -14.36 57.52 -49.91
CA ILE A 8 -15.85 57.37 -49.80
C ILE A 8 -16.25 56.65 -48.51
N SER A 9 -15.83 57.12 -47.36
CA SER A 9 -16.34 56.63 -46.10
C SER A 9 -16.31 57.69 -44.96
N ARG A 10 -16.40 58.96 -45.32
CA ARG A 10 -16.32 60.04 -44.34
C ARG A 10 -17.48 61.04 -44.39
N LYS A 11 -18.67 60.69 -44.87
CA LYS A 11 -19.84 61.57 -44.78
C LYS A 11 -21.11 60.74 -44.71
N LEU A 12 -21.48 60.23 -43.55
CA LEU A 12 -22.86 59.83 -43.18
C LEU A 12 -22.92 59.43 -41.71
N ILE A 13 -22.52 60.31 -40.82
CA ILE A 13 -22.91 60.26 -39.38
C ILE A 13 -23.09 61.71 -38.95
N SER A 14 -24.25 62.23 -39.15
CA SER A 14 -24.82 63.35 -38.36
C SER A 14 -26.30 63.42 -38.65
N ILE A 15 -27.07 63.63 -37.60
CA ILE A 15 -28.50 63.84 -37.53
C ILE A 15 -29.30 62.55 -37.22
N ILE A 16 -29.38 62.18 -35.95
CA ILE A 16 -30.62 61.94 -35.20
C ILE A 16 -30.24 62.07 -33.69
N SER A 17 -30.28 63.31 -33.21
CA SER A 17 -30.36 63.63 -31.77
C SER A 17 -31.78 64.06 -31.53
N LEU A 18 -32.43 63.52 -30.57
CA LEU A 18 -33.31 64.17 -29.60
C LEU A 18 -34.48 63.28 -29.14
N LEU A 19 -34.64 63.21 -27.84
CA LEU A 19 -35.78 62.73 -27.07
C LEU A 19 -35.87 61.27 -26.76
N TRP A 20 -35.29 60.91 -25.58
CA TRP A 20 -36.07 60.13 -24.61
C TRP A 20 -35.69 60.49 -23.18
N ALA A 21 -36.74 60.70 -22.40
CA ALA A 21 -36.78 61.36 -21.11
C ALA A 21 -36.09 60.53 -19.99
N PHE A 22 -35.59 61.28 -18.98
CA PHE A 22 -35.21 60.86 -17.65
C PHE A 22 -36.13 59.82 -17.02
N ALA A 23 -35.63 58.65 -16.72
CA ALA A 23 -36.08 57.78 -15.64
C ALA A 23 -34.90 57.61 -14.66
N VAL A 24 -34.93 58.36 -13.58
CA VAL A 24 -34.04 58.19 -12.42
C VAL A 24 -34.45 56.90 -11.76
N THR A 25 -33.70 55.83 -11.97
CA THR A 25 -33.76 54.64 -11.13
C THR A 25 -32.58 54.74 -10.13
N ALA A 26 -32.92 54.80 -8.85
CA ALA A 26 -32.00 54.73 -7.76
C ALA A 26 -31.12 53.46 -7.88
N PRO A 27 -29.81 53.52 -7.63
CA PRO A 27 -28.99 52.32 -7.57
C PRO A 27 -29.38 51.54 -6.32
N GLY A 28 -30.03 50.37 -6.51
CA GLY A 28 -30.12 49.38 -5.44
C GLY A 28 -28.73 48.93 -5.03
N PRO A 29 -28.55 48.46 -3.77
CA PRO A 29 -27.25 47.99 -3.32
C PRO A 29 -26.83 46.85 -4.22
N ALA A 30 -25.78 47.05 -5.00
CA ALA A 30 -25.08 45.99 -5.71
C ALA A 30 -24.52 45.05 -4.64
N ILE A 31 -25.16 43.89 -4.46
CA ILE A 31 -24.53 42.77 -3.78
C ILE A 31 -23.32 42.40 -4.65
N ALA A 32 -22.15 42.90 -4.26
CA ALA A 32 -20.91 42.44 -4.79
C ALA A 32 -20.82 40.93 -4.46
N ALA A 33 -21.15 40.10 -5.45
CA ALA A 33 -20.73 38.71 -5.40
C ALA A 33 -19.22 38.77 -5.29
N GLU A 34 -18.69 38.40 -4.12
CA GLU A 34 -17.26 38.10 -3.94
C GLU A 34 -16.93 36.92 -4.87
N GLY A 35 -16.72 37.24 -6.12
CA GLY A 35 -16.09 36.38 -7.09
C GLY A 35 -14.61 36.30 -6.71
N GLY A 36 -14.29 35.49 -5.71
CA GLY A 36 -12.92 35.13 -5.43
C GLY A 36 -12.32 34.61 -6.74
N THR A 37 -11.29 35.29 -7.25
CA THR A 37 -10.47 34.81 -8.37
C THR A 37 -10.15 33.33 -8.12
N PRO A 38 -10.40 32.41 -9.07
CA PRO A 38 -10.05 31.01 -8.87
C PRO A 38 -8.57 30.93 -8.51
N GLN A 39 -8.27 30.58 -7.27
CA GLN A 39 -6.89 30.47 -6.81
C GLN A 39 -6.23 29.40 -7.68
N SER A 40 -5.26 29.82 -8.49
CA SER A 40 -4.57 28.90 -9.40
C SER A 40 -3.90 27.79 -8.58
N LEU A 41 -4.29 26.54 -8.85
CA LEU A 41 -3.71 25.39 -8.16
C LEU A 41 -2.20 25.32 -8.42
N LYS A 42 -1.42 25.07 -7.38
CA LYS A 42 0.03 24.92 -7.50
C LYS A 42 0.33 23.52 -8.05
N LYS A 43 0.95 23.46 -9.23
CA LYS A 43 1.40 22.21 -9.84
C LYS A 43 2.53 21.59 -9.03
N ILE A 44 2.40 20.31 -8.72
CA ILE A 44 3.39 19.53 -7.96
C ILE A 44 3.48 18.10 -8.48
N THR A 45 4.62 17.47 -8.26
CA THR A 45 4.81 16.03 -8.50
C THR A 45 5.00 15.31 -7.18
N ILE A 46 4.21 14.26 -6.93
CA ILE A 46 4.29 13.39 -5.75
C ILE A 46 4.75 12.01 -6.22
N GLY A 47 5.83 11.50 -5.59
CA GLY A 47 6.36 10.18 -5.90
C GLY A 47 5.82 9.08 -5.00
N TYR A 48 5.72 7.84 -5.52
CA TYR A 48 5.53 6.63 -4.72
C TYR A 48 6.38 5.49 -5.26
N SER A 49 6.93 4.63 -4.38
CA SER A 49 8.03 3.72 -4.73
C SER A 49 7.66 2.24 -4.77
N SER A 50 6.40 1.87 -4.50
CA SER A 50 5.92 0.49 -4.53
C SER A 50 4.52 0.41 -5.11
N ILE A 51 4.19 -0.73 -5.76
CA ILE A 51 2.84 -1.11 -6.13
C ILE A 51 2.41 -2.19 -5.12
N SER A 52 1.95 -1.75 -3.96
CA SER A 52 1.40 -2.55 -2.87
C SER A 52 0.48 -1.67 -2.03
N PRO A 53 -0.38 -2.24 -1.17
CA PRO A 53 -1.27 -1.46 -0.30
C PRO A 53 -0.52 -0.49 0.62
N ALA A 54 0.74 -0.77 0.95
CA ALA A 54 1.62 0.14 1.70
C ALA A 54 1.81 1.51 1.02
N SER A 55 1.58 1.62 -0.31
CA SER A 55 1.62 2.88 -1.07
C SER A 55 0.27 3.55 -1.25
N SER A 56 -0.80 2.99 -0.71
CA SER A 56 -2.17 3.42 -0.99
C SER A 56 -2.52 4.81 -0.46
N SER A 57 -1.83 5.31 0.58
CA SER A 57 -2.11 6.65 1.13
C SER A 57 -1.96 7.76 0.09
N ALA A 58 -0.95 7.67 -0.81
CA ALA A 58 -0.81 8.60 -1.93
C ALA A 58 -1.96 8.49 -2.94
N TRP A 59 -2.42 7.26 -3.20
CA TRP A 59 -3.53 7.02 -4.13
C TRP A 59 -4.84 7.57 -3.60
N PHE A 60 -5.12 7.35 -2.31
CA PHE A 60 -6.33 7.89 -1.66
C PHE A 60 -6.33 9.42 -1.60
N ALA A 61 -5.16 10.03 -1.31
CA ALA A 61 -5.02 11.48 -1.33
C ALA A 61 -5.30 12.06 -2.73
N TYR A 62 -4.85 11.36 -3.77
CA TYR A 62 -5.04 11.79 -5.15
C TYR A 62 -6.47 11.54 -5.66
N GLU A 63 -6.97 10.31 -5.59
CA GLU A 63 -8.28 9.93 -6.11
C GLU A 63 -9.44 10.57 -5.32
N GLY A 64 -9.24 10.80 -4.01
CA GLY A 64 -10.19 11.54 -3.17
C GLY A 64 -10.19 13.05 -3.40
N GLY A 65 -9.32 13.58 -4.27
CA GLY A 65 -9.26 15.00 -4.61
C GLY A 65 -8.64 15.89 -3.52
N PHE A 66 -8.00 15.30 -2.50
CA PHE A 66 -7.52 16.06 -1.33
C PHE A 66 -6.36 17.00 -1.67
N PHE A 67 -5.52 16.68 -2.66
CA PHE A 67 -4.52 17.63 -3.15
C PHE A 67 -5.18 18.91 -3.68
N ARG A 68 -6.22 18.78 -4.51
CA ARG A 68 -6.96 19.93 -5.05
C ARG A 68 -7.65 20.73 -3.97
N LYS A 69 -8.23 20.04 -2.96
CA LYS A 69 -8.83 20.66 -1.78
C LYS A 69 -7.87 21.60 -1.06
N TYR A 70 -6.58 21.26 -1.04
CA TYR A 70 -5.53 22.06 -0.40
C TYR A 70 -4.73 22.91 -1.39
N GLY A 71 -5.32 23.27 -2.55
CA GLY A 71 -4.71 24.20 -3.50
C GLY A 71 -3.59 23.61 -4.36
N LEU A 72 -3.50 22.27 -4.48
CA LEU A 72 -2.43 21.58 -5.17
C LEU A 72 -2.98 20.84 -6.41
N ASP A 73 -2.35 21.06 -7.57
CA ASP A 73 -2.55 20.25 -8.78
C ASP A 73 -1.46 19.19 -8.83
N ALA A 74 -1.72 18.06 -8.16
CA ALA A 74 -0.74 16.99 -7.98
C ALA A 74 -0.73 16.03 -9.18
N GLN A 75 0.45 15.64 -9.63
CA GLN A 75 0.70 14.49 -10.49
C GLN A 75 1.34 13.38 -9.66
N LEU A 76 0.78 12.16 -9.68
CA LEU A 76 1.41 11.00 -9.07
C LEU A 76 2.35 10.33 -10.06
N ILE A 77 3.58 10.02 -9.64
CA ILE A 77 4.54 9.25 -10.43
C ILE A 77 5.02 8.02 -9.67
N PHE A 78 5.03 6.88 -10.34
CA PHE A 78 5.64 5.67 -9.83
C PHE A 78 7.11 5.62 -10.23
N ILE A 79 8.00 5.47 -9.25
CA ILE A 79 9.43 5.24 -9.46
C ILE A 79 9.82 3.98 -8.70
N GLU A 80 10.11 2.91 -9.42
CA GLU A 80 10.47 1.64 -8.81
C GLU A 80 11.70 1.77 -7.89
N SER A 81 11.60 1.25 -6.68
CA SER A 81 12.64 1.28 -5.65
C SER A 81 12.74 2.61 -4.88
N GLY A 82 12.80 2.47 -3.55
CA GLY A 82 13.01 3.59 -2.64
C GLY A 82 14.34 4.32 -2.86
N SER A 83 15.40 3.59 -3.22
CA SER A 83 16.71 4.21 -3.49
C SER A 83 16.67 5.16 -4.69
N ARG A 84 15.93 4.83 -5.76
CA ARG A 84 15.73 5.73 -6.91
C ARG A 84 14.81 6.89 -6.55
N MET A 85 13.75 6.63 -5.79
CA MET A 85 12.81 7.66 -5.34
C MET A 85 13.51 8.75 -4.52
N VAL A 86 14.43 8.38 -3.64
CA VAL A 86 15.20 9.36 -2.85
C VAL A 86 16.06 10.24 -3.76
N GLN A 87 16.61 9.71 -4.85
CA GLN A 87 17.36 10.53 -5.80
C GLN A 87 16.48 11.61 -6.46
N THR A 88 15.21 11.31 -6.75
CA THR A 88 14.27 12.31 -7.31
C THR A 88 13.82 13.36 -6.28
N LEU A 89 13.84 13.03 -4.98
CA LEU A 89 13.66 14.03 -3.91
C LEU A 89 14.87 14.96 -3.79
N ILE A 90 16.09 14.41 -3.95
CA ILE A 90 17.34 15.18 -3.88
C ILE A 90 17.45 16.12 -5.11
N SER A 91 17.11 15.63 -6.31
CA SER A 91 17.10 16.46 -7.53
C SER A 91 15.98 17.51 -7.55
N GLY A 92 14.92 17.33 -6.75
CA GLY A 92 13.75 18.21 -6.74
C GLY A 92 12.71 17.88 -7.81
N ASP A 93 12.86 16.75 -8.54
CA ASP A 93 11.87 16.30 -9.55
C ASP A 93 10.53 15.93 -8.92
N VAL A 94 10.54 15.52 -7.64
CA VAL A 94 9.34 15.36 -6.80
C VAL A 94 9.45 16.24 -5.56
N VAL A 95 8.33 16.84 -5.15
CA VAL A 95 8.30 17.70 -3.96
C VAL A 95 8.18 16.92 -2.66
N ALA A 96 7.49 15.77 -2.74
CA ALA A 96 7.34 14.81 -1.64
C ALA A 96 7.18 13.40 -2.19
N ALA A 97 7.59 12.41 -1.40
CA ALA A 97 7.49 11.02 -1.83
C ALA A 97 7.01 10.11 -0.72
N GLN A 98 6.13 9.18 -1.10
CA GLN A 98 5.82 8.01 -0.29
C GLN A 98 6.90 6.95 -0.56
N VAL A 99 7.77 6.74 0.42
CA VAL A 99 8.99 5.95 0.27
C VAL A 99 9.35 5.25 1.59
N ALA A 100 10.10 4.14 1.50
CA ALA A 100 10.56 3.43 2.69
C ALA A 100 11.59 4.25 3.51
N GLY A 101 11.62 4.03 4.83
CA GLY A 101 12.55 4.72 5.72
C GLY A 101 14.02 4.38 5.47
N ALA A 102 14.35 3.11 5.18
CA ALA A 102 15.75 2.69 4.99
C ALA A 102 16.51 3.48 3.92
N PRO A 103 16.01 3.67 2.67
CA PRO A 103 16.70 4.49 1.69
C PRO A 103 16.79 5.97 2.07
N VAL A 104 15.79 6.52 2.79
CA VAL A 104 15.85 7.89 3.32
C VAL A 104 16.98 8.01 4.35
N ILE A 105 17.04 7.09 5.32
CA ILE A 105 18.07 7.06 6.35
C ILE A 105 19.44 6.91 5.70
N GLN A 106 19.61 5.95 4.78
CA GLN A 106 20.88 5.71 4.11
C GLN A 106 21.38 6.95 3.36
N SER A 107 20.51 7.65 2.64
CA SER A 107 20.88 8.86 1.91
C SER A 107 21.23 10.02 2.86
N ASN A 108 20.49 10.14 3.96
CA ASN A 108 20.72 11.22 4.93
C ASN A 108 22.02 11.02 5.72
N LEU A 109 22.43 9.77 5.98
CA LEU A 109 23.75 9.45 6.51
C LEU A 109 24.89 9.94 5.57
N GLN A 110 24.58 10.12 4.28
CA GLN A 110 25.47 10.68 3.27
C GLN A 110 25.26 12.20 3.05
N GLY A 111 24.48 12.87 3.90
CA GLY A 111 24.26 14.31 3.83
C GLY A 111 23.18 14.78 2.85
N SER A 112 22.25 13.94 2.41
CA SER A 112 21.24 14.33 1.41
C SER A 112 20.22 15.37 1.89
N GLY A 113 20.02 15.53 3.20
CA GLY A 113 19.02 16.42 3.77
C GLY A 113 17.56 16.01 3.47
N VAL A 114 17.30 14.75 3.12
CA VAL A 114 15.93 14.22 2.99
C VAL A 114 15.46 13.73 4.35
N VAL A 115 14.28 14.17 4.81
CA VAL A 115 13.72 13.82 6.11
C VAL A 115 12.31 13.27 6.01
N ILE A 116 11.94 12.47 6.98
CA ILE A 116 10.60 11.88 7.13
C ILE A 116 9.71 12.84 7.92
N ILE A 117 8.54 13.19 7.37
CA ILE A 117 7.54 14.05 8.01
C ILE A 117 6.28 13.30 8.47
N ALA A 118 6.08 12.07 7.97
CA ALA A 118 5.02 11.18 8.45
C ALA A 118 5.42 9.70 8.31
N GLY A 119 4.93 8.86 9.23
CA GLY A 119 5.10 7.41 9.22
C GLY A 119 3.80 6.73 8.80
N LEU A 120 3.72 6.32 7.54
CA LEU A 120 2.49 5.79 6.95
C LEU A 120 2.31 4.30 7.21
N LEU A 121 3.41 3.56 7.41
CA LEU A 121 3.41 2.16 7.83
C LEU A 121 4.63 1.89 8.69
N ASN A 122 4.41 1.49 9.94
CA ASN A 122 5.46 1.38 10.97
C ASN A 122 5.86 -0.07 11.27
N THR A 123 5.53 -0.99 10.37
CA THR A 123 5.93 -2.42 10.37
C THR A 123 6.14 -2.89 8.95
N MET A 124 6.85 -4.01 8.75
CA MET A 124 7.03 -4.61 7.42
C MET A 124 5.83 -5.49 7.06
N ASP A 125 5.23 -5.25 5.88
CA ASP A 125 4.15 -6.04 5.29
C ASP A 125 4.65 -7.18 4.38
N TYR A 126 5.97 -7.40 4.30
CA TYR A 126 6.54 -8.40 3.40
C TYR A 126 6.41 -9.83 3.91
N LYS A 127 6.13 -10.73 2.96
CA LYS A 127 6.34 -12.17 3.11
C LYS A 127 7.51 -12.61 2.23
N PHE A 128 8.38 -13.46 2.76
CA PHE A 128 9.46 -14.08 1.99
C PHE A 128 8.92 -15.31 1.29
N VAL A 129 8.58 -15.13 0.02
CA VAL A 129 8.03 -16.18 -0.84
C VAL A 129 9.15 -16.83 -1.63
N VAL A 130 9.15 -18.16 -1.69
CA VAL A 130 10.19 -18.95 -2.34
C VAL A 130 9.59 -20.00 -3.27
N ALA A 131 10.42 -20.58 -4.12
CA ALA A 131 10.06 -21.66 -5.03
C ALA A 131 9.47 -22.88 -4.29
N ARG A 132 8.67 -23.69 -5.01
CA ARG A 132 7.92 -24.82 -4.43
C ARG A 132 8.78 -25.89 -3.78
N ASP A 133 9.98 -26.10 -4.30
CA ASP A 133 10.97 -27.08 -3.80
C ASP A 133 11.70 -26.60 -2.56
N ILE A 134 11.59 -25.32 -2.19
CA ILE A 134 12.22 -24.73 -1.02
C ILE A 134 11.20 -24.68 0.11
N THR A 135 11.37 -25.52 1.12
CA THR A 135 10.51 -25.62 2.30
C THR A 135 11.21 -25.24 3.60
N ARG A 136 12.55 -25.12 3.56
CA ARG A 136 13.39 -24.77 4.71
C ARG A 136 14.46 -23.75 4.31
N PRO A 137 14.88 -22.89 5.24
CA PRO A 137 15.88 -21.85 4.97
C PRO A 137 17.22 -22.34 4.45
N ASP A 138 17.71 -23.51 4.94
CA ASP A 138 19.00 -24.09 4.53
C ASP A 138 19.07 -24.43 3.04
N GLN A 139 17.92 -24.70 2.41
CA GLN A 139 17.80 -24.98 0.97
C GLN A 139 18.04 -23.75 0.08
N LEU A 140 18.13 -22.56 0.68
CA LEU A 140 18.50 -21.34 -0.04
C LEU A 140 20.00 -21.23 -0.33
N LYS A 141 20.85 -22.06 0.29
CA LYS A 141 22.31 -22.05 -0.02
C LYS A 141 22.57 -22.36 -1.49
N GLY A 142 23.38 -21.53 -2.12
CA GLY A 142 23.68 -21.59 -3.56
C GLY A 142 22.55 -21.13 -4.46
N LYS A 143 21.42 -20.64 -3.91
CA LYS A 143 20.28 -20.14 -4.66
C LYS A 143 20.35 -18.63 -4.86
N THR A 144 19.45 -18.13 -5.69
CA THR A 144 19.36 -16.71 -6.06
C THR A 144 18.02 -16.14 -5.60
N VAL A 145 18.05 -15.01 -4.92
CA VAL A 145 16.86 -14.24 -4.54
C VAL A 145 16.88 -12.86 -5.18
N ALA A 146 15.75 -12.16 -5.22
CA ALA A 146 15.70 -10.84 -5.83
C ALA A 146 15.19 -9.74 -4.92
N VAL A 147 15.79 -8.56 -5.10
CA VAL A 147 15.42 -7.30 -4.46
C VAL A 147 15.13 -6.23 -5.51
N SER A 148 14.50 -5.11 -5.13
CA SER A 148 14.30 -4.03 -6.09
C SER A 148 15.64 -3.38 -6.48
N ARG A 149 16.39 -2.91 -5.50
CA ARG A 149 17.76 -2.39 -5.62
C ARG A 149 18.45 -2.49 -4.27
N VAL A 150 19.79 -2.45 -4.28
CA VAL A 150 20.60 -2.33 -3.07
C VAL A 150 20.19 -1.07 -2.29
N GLY A 151 20.09 -1.16 -0.97
CA GLY A 151 19.66 -0.10 -0.06
C GLY A 151 18.15 0.18 -0.08
N SER A 152 17.35 -0.62 -0.78
CA SER A 152 15.89 -0.54 -0.72
C SER A 152 15.31 -1.30 0.47
N SER A 153 14.02 -1.07 0.78
CA SER A 153 13.29 -1.83 1.79
C SER A 153 13.32 -3.35 1.54
N SER A 154 13.18 -3.79 0.28
CA SER A 154 13.25 -5.22 -0.05
C SER A 154 14.66 -5.80 0.12
N ASP A 155 15.70 -5.02 -0.12
CA ASP A 155 17.09 -5.45 0.13
C ASP A 155 17.34 -5.62 1.63
N PHE A 156 16.93 -4.60 2.41
CA PHE A 156 16.99 -4.71 3.88
C PHE A 156 16.24 -5.95 4.38
N ALA A 157 14.98 -6.13 3.98
CA ALA A 157 14.16 -7.25 4.42
C ALA A 157 14.77 -8.61 4.06
N THR A 158 15.31 -8.72 2.84
CA THR A 158 15.94 -9.94 2.36
C THR A 158 17.21 -10.26 3.16
N ARG A 159 18.12 -9.30 3.32
CA ARG A 159 19.36 -9.48 4.09
C ARG A 159 19.08 -9.83 5.55
N TYR A 160 18.20 -9.06 6.18
CA TYR A 160 17.77 -9.31 7.55
C TYR A 160 17.23 -10.75 7.73
N THR A 161 16.36 -11.20 6.82
CA THR A 161 15.76 -12.54 6.92
C THR A 161 16.80 -13.64 6.69
N LEU A 162 17.69 -13.49 5.70
CA LEU A 162 18.77 -14.44 5.46
C LEU A 162 19.70 -14.56 6.68
N GLU A 163 20.10 -13.43 7.26
CA GLU A 163 20.95 -13.40 8.46
C GLU A 163 20.27 -14.06 9.67
N LYS A 164 18.94 -13.87 9.85
CA LYS A 164 18.15 -14.59 10.88
C LYS A 164 18.10 -16.09 10.65
N TYR A 165 18.25 -16.54 9.43
CA TYR A 165 18.35 -17.96 9.07
C TYR A 165 19.79 -18.50 9.13
N GLY A 166 20.77 -17.70 9.57
CA GLY A 166 22.17 -18.07 9.60
C GLY A 166 22.82 -18.17 8.22
N LEU A 167 22.24 -17.54 7.21
CA LEU A 167 22.75 -17.47 5.85
C LEU A 167 23.44 -16.12 5.62
N VAL A 168 24.60 -16.14 4.99
CA VAL A 168 25.36 -14.93 4.68
C VAL A 168 24.92 -14.38 3.32
N PRO A 169 24.28 -13.19 3.28
CA PRO A 169 23.89 -12.54 2.03
C PRO A 169 25.09 -12.33 1.11
N ASP A 170 24.86 -12.48 -0.20
CA ASP A 170 25.85 -12.41 -1.29
C ASP A 170 26.92 -13.52 -1.28
N LYS A 171 27.04 -14.30 -0.20
CA LYS A 171 27.97 -15.44 -0.09
C LYS A 171 27.22 -16.77 -0.19
N ASP A 172 26.27 -17.01 0.71
CA ASP A 172 25.47 -18.25 0.71
C ASP A 172 24.29 -18.16 -0.25
N VAL A 173 23.75 -16.96 -0.47
CA VAL A 173 22.59 -16.69 -1.32
C VAL A 173 22.89 -15.49 -2.20
N ALA A 174 22.84 -15.66 -3.51
CA ALA A 174 23.04 -14.56 -4.46
C ALA A 174 21.82 -13.60 -4.46
N ILE A 175 22.06 -12.29 -4.49
CA ILE A 175 20.99 -11.26 -4.49
C ILE A 175 21.02 -10.49 -5.80
N LEU A 176 19.94 -10.60 -6.59
CA LEU A 176 19.78 -9.88 -7.86
C LEU A 176 18.88 -8.66 -7.72
N GLN A 177 19.17 -7.61 -8.47
CA GLN A 177 18.34 -6.41 -8.57
C GLN A 177 17.40 -6.52 -9.77
N ILE A 178 16.09 -6.70 -9.55
CA ILE A 178 15.10 -6.91 -10.63
C ILE A 178 14.03 -5.80 -10.67
N GLY A 179 14.04 -4.85 -9.73
CA GLY A 179 13.09 -3.72 -9.75
C GLY A 179 11.78 -3.98 -9.01
N SER A 180 10.63 -3.73 -9.65
CA SER A 180 9.32 -3.75 -8.98
C SER A 180 8.89 -5.12 -8.41
N GLN A 181 7.94 -5.13 -7.46
CA GLN A 181 7.41 -6.39 -6.91
C GLN A 181 6.83 -7.31 -8.01
N PRO A 182 6.00 -6.83 -8.96
CA PRO A 182 5.53 -7.67 -10.06
C PRO A 182 6.65 -8.28 -10.90
N ALA A 183 7.71 -7.51 -11.23
CA ALA A 183 8.83 -8.02 -12.01
C ALA A 183 9.60 -9.12 -11.28
N ARG A 184 9.85 -8.94 -9.96
CA ARG A 184 10.49 -9.97 -9.13
C ARG A 184 9.63 -11.22 -8.99
N PHE A 185 8.32 -11.04 -8.82
CA PHE A 185 7.39 -12.15 -8.73
C PHE A 185 7.35 -12.97 -10.03
N SER A 186 7.30 -12.31 -11.20
CA SER A 186 7.40 -12.99 -12.50
C SER A 186 8.72 -13.74 -12.70
N ALA A 187 9.83 -13.22 -12.15
CA ALA A 187 11.10 -13.92 -12.16
C ALA A 187 11.08 -15.19 -11.28
N LEU A 188 10.37 -15.17 -10.14
CA LEU A 188 10.15 -16.34 -9.29
C LEU A 188 9.23 -17.37 -9.98
N GLU A 189 8.10 -16.91 -10.57
CA GLU A 189 7.16 -17.78 -11.30
C GLU A 189 7.86 -18.52 -12.45
N SER A 190 8.77 -17.86 -13.16
CA SER A 190 9.54 -18.45 -14.27
C SER A 190 10.74 -19.28 -13.84
N GLY A 191 11.00 -19.43 -12.53
CA GLY A 191 12.13 -20.19 -12.00
C GLY A 191 13.51 -19.51 -12.19
N ARG A 192 13.57 -18.25 -12.61
CA ARG A 192 14.82 -17.50 -12.77
C ARG A 192 15.45 -17.11 -11.45
N ILE A 193 14.65 -17.04 -10.40
CA ILE A 193 15.07 -16.82 -9.02
C ILE A 193 14.32 -17.77 -8.10
N HIS A 194 14.79 -17.90 -6.86
CA HIS A 194 14.27 -18.89 -5.92
C HIS A 194 13.56 -18.27 -4.72
N GLY A 195 13.61 -16.93 -4.55
CA GLY A 195 12.92 -16.26 -3.47
C GLY A 195 12.82 -14.75 -3.67
N VAL A 196 11.79 -14.15 -3.03
CA VAL A 196 11.49 -12.72 -3.16
C VAL A 196 10.67 -12.21 -1.98
N MET A 197 10.93 -10.96 -1.56
CA MET A 197 10.06 -10.22 -0.64
C MET A 197 8.93 -9.57 -1.43
N ILE A 198 7.70 -9.97 -1.17
CA ILE A 198 6.48 -9.42 -1.78
C ILE A 198 5.38 -9.21 -0.73
N ALA A 199 4.41 -8.37 -1.09
CA ALA A 199 3.22 -8.08 -0.30
C ALA A 199 1.94 -8.44 -1.08
N ILE A 200 0.78 -8.25 -0.46
CA ILE A 200 -0.54 -8.37 -1.10
C ILE A 200 -0.59 -7.44 -2.35
N PRO A 201 -1.20 -7.84 -3.47
CA PRO A 201 -1.95 -9.09 -3.72
C PRO A 201 -1.07 -10.25 -4.20
N LEU A 202 0.23 -10.06 -4.38
CA LEU A 202 1.13 -11.07 -4.95
C LEU A 202 1.31 -12.28 -4.03
N THR A 203 1.19 -12.09 -2.71
CA THR A 203 1.23 -13.19 -1.74
C THR A 203 0.04 -14.13 -1.89
N ALA A 204 -1.17 -13.59 -2.13
CA ALA A 204 -2.35 -14.40 -2.41
C ALA A 204 -2.19 -15.21 -3.71
N ARG A 205 -1.65 -14.57 -4.76
CA ARG A 205 -1.32 -15.25 -6.02
C ARG A 205 -0.25 -16.34 -5.82
N ALA A 206 0.78 -16.07 -5.02
CA ALA A 206 1.82 -17.04 -4.69
C ALA A 206 1.24 -18.29 -4.02
N ALA A 207 0.31 -18.12 -3.08
CA ALA A 207 -0.39 -19.22 -2.42
C ALA A 207 -1.20 -20.07 -3.41
N LYS A 208 -1.94 -19.42 -4.33
CA LYS A 208 -2.70 -20.12 -5.41
C LYS A 208 -1.78 -20.91 -6.35
N LEU A 209 -0.53 -20.48 -6.52
CA LEU A 209 0.48 -21.17 -7.32
C LEU A 209 1.26 -22.24 -6.54
N GLY A 210 0.98 -22.44 -5.25
CA GLY A 210 1.67 -23.41 -4.40
C GLY A 210 3.13 -23.04 -4.10
N LEU A 211 3.48 -21.76 -4.15
CA LEU A 211 4.77 -21.24 -3.69
C LEU A 211 4.81 -21.22 -2.16
N ASN A 212 5.98 -21.42 -1.56
CA ASN A 212 6.12 -21.46 -0.12
C ASN A 212 6.41 -20.07 0.47
N ILE A 213 5.88 -19.80 1.67
CA ILE A 213 6.21 -18.63 2.48
C ILE A 213 7.14 -19.09 3.58
N LEU A 214 8.42 -18.69 3.53
CA LEU A 214 9.40 -19.02 4.57
C LEU A 214 9.36 -18.04 5.76
N ALA A 215 9.03 -16.78 5.51
CA ALA A 215 8.85 -15.79 6.57
C ALA A 215 7.69 -14.86 6.27
N ASP A 216 6.99 -14.46 7.32
CA ASP A 216 6.06 -13.34 7.34
C ASP A 216 6.65 -12.26 8.26
N LEU A 217 7.14 -11.15 7.67
CA LEU A 217 7.87 -10.14 8.43
C LEU A 217 6.96 -9.31 9.34
N GLN A 218 5.67 -9.23 9.00
CA GLN A 218 4.69 -8.60 9.87
C GLN A 218 4.56 -9.34 11.20
N MET A 219 4.62 -10.68 11.15
CA MET A 219 4.49 -11.53 12.34
C MET A 219 5.73 -11.50 13.25
N LEU A 220 6.86 -10.95 12.78
CA LEU A 220 8.06 -10.78 13.59
C LEU A 220 7.90 -9.73 14.70
N GLY A 221 6.83 -8.93 14.68
CA GLY A 221 6.62 -7.82 15.61
C GLY A 221 7.72 -6.76 15.55
N LEU A 222 8.45 -6.70 14.42
CA LEU A 222 9.55 -5.78 14.23
C LEU A 222 9.02 -4.38 13.96
N GLU A 223 9.20 -3.46 14.90
CA GLU A 223 9.01 -2.05 14.58
C GLU A 223 10.04 -1.62 13.52
N TYR A 224 9.54 -1.12 12.43
CA TYR A 224 10.33 -0.71 11.26
C TYR A 224 9.62 0.41 10.53
N GLN A 225 10.31 1.51 10.20
CA GLN A 225 9.74 2.55 9.38
C GLN A 225 9.64 2.08 7.92
N HIS A 226 8.57 1.33 7.62
CA HIS A 226 8.43 0.67 6.32
C HIS A 226 8.03 1.64 5.23
N THR A 227 6.98 2.45 5.47
CA THR A 227 6.55 3.47 4.52
C THR A 227 6.41 4.81 5.23
N SER A 228 6.95 5.83 4.62
CA SER A 228 6.95 7.20 5.14
C SER A 228 6.58 8.21 4.07
N LEU A 229 6.17 9.40 4.48
CA LEU A 229 6.16 10.58 3.62
C LEU A 229 7.45 11.35 3.89
N ALA A 230 8.27 11.52 2.86
CA ALA A 230 9.57 12.21 2.93
C ALA A 230 9.61 13.44 2.03
N VAL A 231 10.35 14.45 2.48
CA VAL A 231 10.61 15.71 1.77
C VAL A 231 12.06 16.14 1.98
N SER A 232 12.57 17.09 1.20
CA SER A 232 13.89 17.69 1.48
C SER A 232 13.78 18.76 2.57
N GLN A 233 14.83 18.92 3.38
CA GLN A 233 14.94 20.03 4.34
C GLN A 233 14.86 21.41 3.66
N THR A 234 15.34 21.52 2.42
CA THR A 234 15.19 22.73 1.62
C THR A 234 13.71 23.05 1.39
N MET A 235 12.88 22.04 1.05
CA MET A 235 11.44 22.23 0.86
C MET A 235 10.77 22.70 2.16
N ILE A 236 11.13 22.12 3.30
CA ILE A 236 10.62 22.55 4.63
C ILE A 236 10.93 24.01 4.89
N LYS A 237 12.17 24.46 4.61
CA LYS A 237 12.61 25.84 4.87
C LYS A 237 12.00 26.84 3.91
N THR A 238 11.89 26.51 2.63
CA THR A 238 11.48 27.45 1.58
C THR A 238 9.99 27.46 1.28
N GLN A 239 9.29 26.36 1.54
CA GLN A 239 7.87 26.17 1.19
C GLN A 239 7.10 25.40 2.28
N PRO A 240 7.10 25.85 3.55
CA PRO A 240 6.48 25.11 4.66
C PRO A 240 4.96 24.90 4.46
N ASP A 241 4.26 25.87 3.84
CA ASP A 241 2.83 25.76 3.56
C ASP A 241 2.55 24.67 2.53
N LEU A 242 3.41 24.50 1.53
CA LEU A 242 3.32 23.39 0.59
C LEU A 242 3.45 22.04 1.29
N VAL A 243 4.45 21.90 2.16
CA VAL A 243 4.67 20.69 2.97
C VAL A 243 3.46 20.39 3.84
N ARG A 244 2.89 21.41 4.51
CA ARG A 244 1.68 21.31 5.33
C ARG A 244 0.47 20.83 4.51
N ASN A 245 0.26 21.42 3.32
CA ASN A 245 -0.87 21.06 2.46
C ASN A 245 -0.73 19.64 1.86
N VAL A 246 0.48 19.22 1.52
CA VAL A 246 0.76 17.83 1.13
C VAL A 246 0.42 16.89 2.28
N LEU A 247 0.90 17.17 3.49
CA LEU A 247 0.62 16.31 4.66
C LEU A 247 -0.87 16.25 4.99
N LYS A 248 -1.59 17.38 4.96
CA LYS A 248 -3.07 17.39 5.11
C LYS A 248 -3.76 16.50 4.09
N SER A 249 -3.31 16.54 2.82
CA SER A 249 -3.88 15.70 1.76
C SER A 249 -3.73 14.22 2.05
N PHE A 250 -2.55 13.79 2.55
CA PHE A 250 -2.31 12.40 2.95
C PHE A 250 -3.15 11.98 4.14
N VAL A 251 -3.20 12.80 5.20
CA VAL A 251 -3.97 12.51 6.41
C VAL A 251 -5.47 12.37 6.10
N GLU A 252 -6.02 13.29 5.31
CA GLU A 252 -7.43 13.21 4.92
C GLU A 252 -7.70 12.06 3.95
N GLY A 253 -6.76 11.73 3.05
CA GLY A 253 -6.82 10.55 2.19
C GLY A 253 -6.86 9.24 3.01
N ILE A 254 -6.07 9.13 4.08
CA ILE A 254 -6.12 7.98 5.00
C ILE A 254 -7.48 7.90 5.69
N HIS A 255 -7.98 9.01 6.23
CA HIS A 255 -9.30 9.07 6.84
C HIS A 255 -10.40 8.64 5.85
N TYR A 256 -10.39 9.20 4.64
CA TYR A 256 -11.34 8.84 3.58
C TYR A 256 -11.34 7.35 3.29
N ALA A 257 -10.16 6.76 3.10
CA ALA A 257 -10.02 5.35 2.83
C ALA A 257 -10.54 4.46 3.97
N LYS A 258 -10.31 4.84 5.22
CA LYS A 258 -10.79 4.11 6.41
C LYS A 258 -12.31 4.19 6.59
N THR A 259 -12.96 5.23 6.08
CA THR A 259 -14.38 5.51 6.29
C THR A 259 -15.27 5.22 5.07
N HIS A 260 -14.68 5.13 3.85
CA HIS A 260 -15.37 4.90 2.58
C HIS A 260 -14.87 3.61 1.92
N ARG A 261 -15.26 2.48 2.53
CA ARG A 261 -14.76 1.13 2.16
C ARG A 261 -14.92 0.80 0.67
N LYS A 262 -16.09 1.10 0.08
CA LYS A 262 -16.37 0.79 -1.31
C LYS A 262 -15.41 1.51 -2.27
N GLU A 263 -15.23 2.80 -2.06
CA GLU A 263 -14.34 3.66 -2.83
C GLU A 263 -12.88 3.26 -2.61
N ALA A 264 -12.50 2.93 -1.38
CA ALA A 264 -11.17 2.46 -1.05
C ALA A 264 -10.82 1.16 -1.79
N LEU A 265 -11.73 0.17 -1.82
CA LEU A 265 -11.54 -1.07 -2.57
C LEU A 265 -11.41 -0.82 -4.08
N ALA A 266 -12.21 0.11 -4.65
CA ALA A 266 -12.12 0.47 -6.06
C ALA A 266 -10.77 1.12 -6.41
N ILE A 267 -10.26 1.99 -5.54
CA ILE A 267 -8.94 2.61 -5.70
C ILE A 267 -7.83 1.55 -5.58
N LEU A 268 -7.90 0.67 -4.59
CA LEU A 268 -6.94 -0.44 -4.46
C LEU A 268 -6.94 -1.31 -5.72
N ALA A 269 -8.11 -1.73 -6.23
CA ALA A 269 -8.22 -2.53 -7.45
C ALA A 269 -7.55 -1.85 -8.65
N LYS A 270 -7.79 -0.53 -8.83
CA LYS A 270 -7.22 0.29 -9.90
C LYS A 270 -5.69 0.27 -9.90
N TYR A 271 -5.06 0.53 -8.75
CA TYR A 271 -3.61 0.69 -8.65
C TYR A 271 -2.86 -0.64 -8.51
N LEU A 272 -3.44 -1.62 -7.82
CA LEU A 272 -2.90 -2.97 -7.70
C LEU A 272 -3.10 -3.80 -8.97
N LYS A 273 -3.97 -3.33 -9.89
CA LYS A 273 -4.32 -4.02 -11.15
C LYS A 273 -4.79 -5.46 -10.90
N THR A 274 -5.72 -5.61 -9.96
CA THR A 274 -6.31 -6.90 -9.61
C THR A 274 -7.81 -6.75 -9.41
N ASP A 275 -8.57 -7.76 -9.78
CA ASP A 275 -10.00 -7.96 -9.51
C ASP A 275 -10.25 -9.09 -8.48
N ASP A 276 -9.20 -9.65 -7.91
CA ASP A 276 -9.27 -10.67 -6.86
C ASP A 276 -9.89 -10.07 -5.59
N ALA A 277 -11.16 -10.36 -5.38
CA ALA A 277 -11.95 -9.79 -4.28
C ALA A 277 -11.37 -10.15 -2.90
N ASP A 278 -10.86 -11.37 -2.72
CA ASP A 278 -10.28 -11.83 -1.45
C ASP A 278 -8.96 -11.08 -1.17
N ALA A 279 -8.12 -10.92 -2.19
CA ALA A 279 -6.87 -10.17 -2.04
C ALA A 279 -7.11 -8.67 -1.77
N LEU A 280 -8.14 -8.08 -2.38
CA LEU A 280 -8.55 -6.69 -2.12
C LEU A 280 -9.13 -6.53 -0.71
N GLN A 281 -9.93 -7.50 -0.25
CA GLN A 281 -10.44 -7.53 1.11
C GLN A 281 -9.30 -7.64 2.12
N GLU A 282 -8.35 -8.56 1.89
CA GLU A 282 -7.16 -8.72 2.75
C GLU A 282 -6.34 -7.44 2.80
N ALA A 283 -6.11 -6.78 1.65
CA ALA A 283 -5.40 -5.50 1.57
C ALA A 283 -6.11 -4.39 2.37
N TYR A 284 -7.44 -4.34 2.32
CA TYR A 284 -8.22 -3.36 3.04
C TYR A 284 -8.20 -3.60 4.56
N GLU A 285 -8.47 -4.83 5.00
CA GLU A 285 -8.64 -5.13 6.43
C GLU A 285 -7.28 -5.24 7.14
N SER A 286 -6.35 -6.02 6.58
CA SER A 286 -5.09 -6.34 7.26
C SER A 286 -4.02 -5.27 7.13
N GLU A 287 -4.06 -4.45 6.07
CA GLU A 287 -3.09 -3.36 5.92
C GLU A 287 -3.70 -1.98 6.16
N LEU A 288 -4.71 -1.59 5.38
CA LEU A 288 -5.26 -0.24 5.49
C LEU A 288 -5.91 0.01 6.85
N GLN A 289 -6.81 -0.88 7.30
CA GLN A 289 -7.50 -0.69 8.56
C GLN A 289 -6.58 -0.95 9.78
N ALA A 290 -5.81 -2.03 9.74
CA ALA A 290 -5.06 -2.48 10.90
C ALA A 290 -3.68 -1.78 11.06
N LEU A 291 -2.98 -1.49 9.97
CA LEU A 291 -1.57 -1.07 10.03
C LEU A 291 -1.33 0.40 9.70
N ILE A 292 -2.13 1.03 8.81
CA ILE A 292 -1.97 2.45 8.52
C ILE A 292 -2.57 3.27 9.65
N PRO A 293 -1.78 4.05 10.40
CA PRO A 293 -2.27 4.77 11.57
C PRO A 293 -3.14 5.98 11.18
N GLU A 294 -4.12 6.31 12.02
CA GLU A 294 -4.94 7.52 11.87
C GLU A 294 -4.11 8.80 12.06
N LYS A 295 -3.19 8.75 13.00
CA LYS A 295 -2.18 9.79 13.26
C LYS A 295 -0.81 9.27 12.84
N PRO A 296 -0.38 9.54 11.59
CA PRO A 296 0.78 8.90 11.00
C PRO A 296 2.11 9.49 11.50
N TYR A 297 2.41 9.32 12.78
CA TYR A 297 3.72 9.67 13.32
C TYR A 297 4.80 8.67 12.89
N PRO A 298 6.00 9.13 12.52
CA PRO A 298 7.14 8.25 12.30
C PRO A 298 7.52 7.47 13.56
N THR A 299 7.92 6.20 13.40
CA THR A 299 8.39 5.38 14.51
C THR A 299 9.88 5.53 14.73
N LEU A 300 10.28 6.18 15.84
CA LEU A 300 11.68 6.31 16.21
C LEU A 300 12.33 4.93 16.50
N LYS A 301 11.58 4.01 17.11
CA LYS A 301 12.07 2.63 17.31
C LYS A 301 12.28 1.90 15.98
N GLY A 302 11.38 2.10 15.00
CA GLY A 302 11.54 1.53 13.68
C GLY A 302 12.76 2.08 12.95
N ILE A 303 13.06 3.37 13.12
CA ILE A 303 14.28 4.00 12.61
C ILE A 303 15.51 3.47 13.33
N GLN A 304 15.46 3.31 14.67
CA GLN A 304 16.54 2.69 15.44
C GLN A 304 16.84 1.26 14.98
N THR A 305 15.82 0.50 14.61
CA THR A 305 16.00 -0.83 14.02
C THR A 305 16.79 -0.76 12.72
N ILE A 306 16.46 0.18 11.83
CA ILE A 306 17.18 0.39 10.56
C ILE A 306 18.65 0.77 10.83
N LEU A 307 18.87 1.72 11.73
CA LEU A 307 20.21 2.18 12.10
C LEU A 307 21.07 1.08 12.71
N ARG A 308 20.50 0.23 13.56
CA ARG A 308 21.21 -0.90 14.17
C ARG A 308 21.70 -1.88 13.11
N GLU A 309 20.85 -2.25 12.16
CA GLU A 309 21.22 -3.19 11.10
C GLU A 309 22.24 -2.57 10.12
N MET A 310 22.06 -1.30 9.75
CA MET A 310 23.04 -0.57 8.94
C MET A 310 24.38 -0.39 9.69
N GLY A 311 24.34 -0.16 10.99
CA GLY A 311 25.50 0.06 11.87
C GLY A 311 26.46 -1.11 11.95
N ALA A 312 26.01 -2.32 11.57
CA ALA A 312 26.92 -3.46 11.44
C ALA A 312 28.05 -3.21 10.41
N LYS A 313 27.75 -2.40 9.37
CA LYS A 313 28.66 -2.12 8.25
C LYS A 313 29.02 -0.63 8.09
N ASP A 314 28.27 0.29 8.71
CA ASP A 314 28.41 1.75 8.58
C ASP A 314 28.58 2.41 9.96
N ALA A 315 29.73 3.02 10.18
CA ALA A 315 30.05 3.72 11.42
C ALA A 315 29.13 4.95 11.65
N ASN A 316 28.73 5.65 10.59
CA ASN A 316 27.81 6.80 10.68
C ASN A 316 26.43 6.34 11.18
N ALA A 317 25.93 5.21 10.68
CA ALA A 317 24.67 4.63 11.16
C ALA A 317 24.74 4.20 12.62
N ARG A 318 25.89 3.70 13.07
CA ARG A 318 26.11 3.26 14.47
C ARG A 318 26.04 4.41 15.47
N SER A 319 26.51 5.59 15.09
CA SER A 319 26.53 6.80 15.94
C SER A 319 25.29 7.70 15.78
N ALA A 320 24.49 7.48 14.75
CA ALA A 320 23.34 8.29 14.45
C ALA A 320 22.17 8.05 15.44
N ARG A 321 21.37 9.10 15.68
CA ARG A 321 20.16 9.04 16.48
C ARG A 321 18.92 9.12 15.59
N PRO A 322 17.83 8.39 15.88
CA PRO A 322 16.61 8.35 15.06
C PRO A 322 16.01 9.73 14.75
N GLU A 323 16.11 10.66 15.71
CA GLU A 323 15.55 12.01 15.60
C GLU A 323 16.16 12.83 14.46
N GLN A 324 17.38 12.48 14.02
CA GLN A 324 18.07 13.18 12.92
C GLN A 324 17.41 12.97 11.56
N PHE A 325 16.56 11.94 11.43
CA PHE A 325 15.93 11.53 10.18
C PHE A 325 14.47 11.95 10.07
N VAL A 326 13.92 12.61 11.08
CA VAL A 326 12.51 13.00 11.14
C VAL A 326 12.32 14.47 11.41
N ASP A 327 11.26 15.06 10.87
CA ASP A 327 10.70 16.33 11.30
C ASP A 327 9.23 16.14 11.65
N ASN A 328 8.95 16.04 12.94
CA ASN A 328 7.61 15.84 13.48
C ASN A 328 6.82 17.14 13.68
N SER A 329 7.38 18.31 13.35
CA SER A 329 6.75 19.61 13.62
C SER A 329 5.40 19.75 12.94
N PHE A 330 5.30 19.36 11.66
CA PHE A 330 4.06 19.42 10.88
C PHE A 330 2.99 18.43 11.39
N MET A 331 3.39 17.22 11.76
CA MET A 331 2.46 16.25 12.35
C MET A 331 1.93 16.73 13.70
N LYS A 332 2.81 17.25 14.56
CA LYS A 332 2.42 17.83 15.85
C LYS A 332 1.49 19.02 15.68
N GLU A 333 1.74 19.89 14.70
CA GLU A 333 0.88 21.02 14.37
C GLU A 333 -0.53 20.54 13.96
N LEU A 334 -0.62 19.59 13.03
CA LEU A 334 -1.91 19.03 12.61
C LEU A 334 -2.67 18.36 13.77
N ASP A 335 -1.97 17.59 14.58
CA ASP A 335 -2.57 16.87 15.71
C ASP A 335 -3.03 17.86 16.81
N SER A 336 -2.15 18.78 17.26
CA SER A 336 -2.48 19.76 18.30
C SER A 336 -3.56 20.76 17.89
N SER A 337 -3.70 21.05 16.59
CA SER A 337 -4.82 21.87 16.07
C SER A 337 -6.17 21.16 16.14
N GLY A 338 -6.20 19.87 16.49
CA GLY A 338 -7.39 19.02 16.44
C GLY A 338 -7.88 18.70 15.02
N PHE A 339 -7.06 18.96 13.99
CA PHE A 339 -7.43 18.70 12.59
C PHE A 339 -7.81 17.23 12.38
N ILE A 340 -6.97 16.31 12.85
CA ILE A 340 -7.17 14.87 12.68
C ILE A 340 -8.41 14.40 13.45
N ASP A 341 -8.53 14.81 14.72
CA ASP A 341 -9.66 14.41 15.57
C ASP A 341 -11.00 14.88 15.01
N ARG A 342 -11.05 16.07 14.38
CA ARG A 342 -12.29 16.55 13.72
C ARG A 342 -12.71 15.67 12.56
N LEU A 343 -11.78 15.16 11.74
CA LEU A 343 -12.10 14.25 10.65
C LEU A 343 -12.86 13.02 11.15
N TYR A 344 -12.35 12.37 12.20
CA TYR A 344 -12.95 11.14 12.73
C TYR A 344 -14.23 11.39 13.54
N LYS A 345 -14.33 12.49 14.30
CA LYS A 345 -15.54 12.87 15.05
C LYS A 345 -16.73 13.16 14.14
N THR A 346 -16.52 13.90 13.04
CA THR A 346 -17.59 14.23 12.08
C THR A 346 -18.15 12.96 11.44
N THR A 347 -17.31 11.98 11.14
CA THR A 347 -17.74 10.70 10.55
C THR A 347 -18.52 9.85 11.55
N ALA A 348 -18.18 9.89 12.85
CA ALA A 348 -18.90 9.18 13.89
C ALA A 348 -20.34 9.73 14.05
N VAL A 349 -20.51 11.05 14.01
CA VAL A 349 -21.83 11.72 14.08
C VAL A 349 -22.67 11.38 12.83
N ALA A 350 -22.08 11.36 11.65
CA ALA A 350 -22.78 11.01 10.41
C ALA A 350 -23.27 9.54 10.36
N LYS A 351 -22.58 8.62 11.05
CA LYS A 351 -23.00 7.22 11.18
C LYS A 351 -24.17 7.03 12.16
N VAL A 352 -24.40 7.96 13.06
CA VAL A 352 -25.47 7.91 14.09
C VAL A 352 -26.75 8.59 13.63
N ALA A 353 -26.70 9.50 12.65
CA ALA A 353 -27.88 10.16 12.09
C ALA A 353 -28.68 9.18 11.21
N PRO A 354 -30.02 9.04 11.40
CA PRO A 354 -30.84 8.19 10.54
C PRO A 354 -30.77 8.71 9.10
N ARG A 355 -30.46 7.81 8.17
CA ARG A 355 -30.50 8.08 6.73
C ARG A 355 -31.93 8.42 6.31
N THR A 356 -32.24 9.69 6.15
CA THR A 356 -33.38 10.12 5.35
C THR A 356 -32.99 9.90 3.89
N GLU A 357 -33.63 8.93 3.22
CA GLU A 357 -33.49 8.73 1.79
C GLU A 357 -33.90 10.01 1.05
N PRO A 358 -33.05 10.55 0.15
CA PRO A 358 -33.52 11.63 -0.74
C PRO A 358 -34.51 11.04 -1.74
N ALA A 359 -35.63 11.71 -1.89
CA ALA A 359 -36.63 11.40 -2.90
C ALA A 359 -36.02 11.38 -4.32
N PRO A 360 -36.47 10.48 -5.23
CA PRO A 360 -35.90 10.37 -6.56
C PRO A 360 -36.09 11.63 -7.37
N ALA A 361 -34.99 12.19 -7.88
CA ALA A 361 -34.96 13.30 -8.80
C ALA A 361 -35.60 12.92 -10.16
N PRO A 362 -36.29 13.80 -10.87
CA PRO A 362 -36.96 13.50 -12.14
C PRO A 362 -35.94 13.19 -13.24
N VAL A 363 -36.22 12.13 -13.99
CA VAL A 363 -35.43 11.62 -15.12
C VAL A 363 -35.43 12.65 -16.25
N ALA A 364 -34.29 13.26 -16.54
CA ALA A 364 -34.10 14.08 -17.74
C ALA A 364 -33.80 13.20 -18.95
N ALA A 365 -34.44 13.55 -20.06
CA ALA A 365 -34.46 12.80 -21.30
C ALA A 365 -33.07 12.64 -21.94
N LYS A 366 -32.83 11.46 -22.52
CA LYS A 366 -31.63 11.06 -23.24
C LYS A 366 -31.47 11.87 -24.53
N GLU A 367 -30.41 12.60 -24.64
CA GLU A 367 -29.93 13.14 -25.92
C GLU A 367 -28.97 12.11 -26.58
N LYS A 368 -29.29 11.78 -27.82
CA LYS A 368 -28.54 10.79 -28.64
C LYS A 368 -27.34 11.48 -29.29
N THR A 369 -26.14 11.02 -29.01
CA THR A 369 -24.93 11.36 -29.78
C THR A 369 -24.58 10.22 -30.74
N PRO A 370 -24.15 10.51 -31.98
CA PRO A 370 -23.97 9.48 -33.00
C PRO A 370 -22.64 8.73 -32.88
N VAL A 371 -22.73 7.44 -33.10
CA VAL A 371 -21.61 6.50 -33.16
C VAL A 371 -20.91 6.66 -34.50
N VAL A 372 -19.60 6.91 -34.50
CA VAL A 372 -18.75 6.82 -35.68
C VAL A 372 -18.07 5.45 -35.67
N GLU A 373 -18.47 4.63 -36.66
CA GLU A 373 -17.82 3.34 -36.95
C GLU A 373 -16.46 3.54 -37.62
N ALA A 374 -15.40 3.02 -37.03
CA ALA A 374 -14.12 2.86 -37.68
C ALA A 374 -13.89 1.39 -38.03
N LYS A 375 -13.95 1.09 -39.35
CA LYS A 375 -13.64 -0.21 -39.92
C LYS A 375 -12.14 -0.53 -39.76
N ALA A 376 -11.83 -1.62 -39.06
CA ALA A 376 -10.52 -2.25 -39.13
C ALA A 376 -10.60 -3.49 -40.03
N LYS A 377 -9.73 -3.53 -41.01
CA LYS A 377 -9.55 -4.64 -41.96
C LYS A 377 -8.95 -5.86 -41.24
N ALA A 378 -9.60 -6.99 -41.37
CA ALA A 378 -9.05 -8.30 -41.05
C ALA A 378 -8.12 -8.78 -42.16
N VAL A 379 -6.95 -9.27 -41.80
CA VAL A 379 -6.10 -10.11 -42.64
C VAL A 379 -6.20 -11.53 -42.08
N ALA A 380 -6.73 -12.42 -42.93
CA ALA A 380 -6.83 -13.84 -42.65
C ALA A 380 -5.51 -14.51 -43.07
N THR A 381 -5.03 -15.42 -42.23
CA THR A 381 -4.17 -16.53 -42.62
C THR A 381 -4.72 -17.82 -42.05
N ASP A 382 -5.10 -18.69 -42.97
CA ASP A 382 -5.47 -20.08 -42.77
C ASP A 382 -4.28 -20.90 -42.25
N GLU A 383 -4.51 -21.75 -41.22
CA GLU A 383 -3.90 -23.08 -41.22
C GLU A 383 -4.75 -24.05 -40.38
N LYS A 384 -5.15 -25.14 -41.04
CA LYS A 384 -5.96 -26.22 -40.56
C LYS A 384 -5.16 -27.17 -39.66
N ALA A 385 -5.67 -27.50 -38.46
CA ALA A 385 -5.38 -28.79 -37.85
C ALA A 385 -6.66 -29.38 -37.19
N LYS A 386 -7.02 -30.56 -37.58
CA LYS A 386 -8.19 -31.33 -37.15
C LYS A 386 -8.04 -31.87 -35.72
N PRO A 387 -9.13 -32.06 -34.98
CA PRO A 387 -9.12 -32.63 -33.65
C PRO A 387 -9.19 -34.18 -33.68
N VAL A 388 -8.46 -34.80 -32.79
CA VAL A 388 -8.66 -36.23 -32.45
C VAL A 388 -9.32 -36.27 -31.07
N ALA A 389 -10.60 -36.64 -31.07
CA ALA A 389 -11.35 -37.00 -29.88
C ALA A 389 -11.04 -38.45 -29.50
N LYS A 390 -10.71 -38.70 -28.24
CA LYS A 390 -10.88 -40.02 -27.62
C LYS A 390 -11.59 -39.82 -26.27
N GLN A 391 -12.85 -40.17 -26.26
CA GLN A 391 -13.67 -40.41 -25.08
C GLN A 391 -13.11 -41.61 -24.31
N VAL A 392 -12.90 -41.40 -22.99
CA VAL A 392 -12.93 -42.50 -22.03
C VAL A 392 -13.84 -42.02 -20.89
N SER A 393 -15.05 -42.59 -20.89
CA SER A 393 -16.00 -42.53 -19.80
C SER A 393 -15.51 -43.44 -18.66
N ALA A 394 -15.30 -42.89 -17.48
CA ALA A 394 -15.28 -43.67 -16.24
C ALA A 394 -16.20 -42.95 -15.24
N SER A 395 -17.32 -43.62 -14.98
CA SER A 395 -18.28 -43.34 -13.93
C SER A 395 -17.59 -43.41 -12.56
N VAL A 396 -17.64 -42.34 -11.79
CA VAL A 396 -17.31 -42.36 -10.37
C VAL A 396 -18.58 -42.15 -9.57
N GLU A 397 -18.96 -43.22 -8.92
CA GLU A 397 -20.06 -43.43 -7.98
C GLU A 397 -19.84 -42.53 -6.75
N LYS A 398 -20.90 -41.82 -6.30
CA LYS A 398 -20.93 -41.09 -5.04
C LYS A 398 -20.95 -42.07 -3.87
N PRO A 399 -20.11 -41.93 -2.85
CA PRO A 399 -20.31 -42.65 -1.60
C PRO A 399 -21.42 -41.97 -0.76
N GLN A 400 -22.39 -42.73 -0.38
CA GLN A 400 -23.39 -42.42 0.65
C GLN A 400 -22.73 -42.36 2.04
N PRO A 401 -23.29 -41.58 2.99
CA PRO A 401 -22.76 -41.51 4.35
C PRO A 401 -23.13 -42.75 5.14
N THR A 402 -22.14 -43.53 5.49
CA THR A 402 -22.27 -44.61 6.45
C THR A 402 -22.17 -44.14 7.88
N GLU A 403 -23.13 -44.55 8.69
CA GLU A 403 -23.17 -44.47 10.15
C GLU A 403 -21.87 -44.98 10.79
N ALA A 404 -21.01 -44.03 11.21
CA ALA A 404 -19.87 -44.30 12.10
C ALA A 404 -19.59 -43.12 13.05
N LEU A 405 -20.64 -42.49 13.56
CA LEU A 405 -20.57 -41.39 14.53
C LEU A 405 -21.22 -41.82 15.85
N ALA A 406 -20.85 -42.95 16.38
CA ALA A 406 -21.23 -43.34 17.75
C ALA A 406 -20.28 -44.43 18.28
N LYS A 407 -19.01 -44.05 18.44
CA LYS A 407 -18.05 -44.69 19.39
C LYS A 407 -16.76 -43.94 19.42
N MET A 408 -16.76 -42.67 19.88
CA MET A 408 -15.52 -42.09 20.35
C MET A 408 -15.30 -42.53 21.80
N ALA A 409 -14.49 -43.56 21.88
CA ALA A 409 -13.90 -43.98 23.16
C ALA A 409 -13.09 -42.80 23.74
N LYS A 410 -13.16 -42.63 25.07
CA LYS A 410 -12.30 -41.76 25.88
C LYS A 410 -10.84 -41.94 25.43
N VAL A 411 -10.28 -40.89 24.85
CA VAL A 411 -8.84 -40.82 24.57
C VAL A 411 -8.14 -40.56 25.92
N PRO A 412 -7.12 -41.34 26.30
CA PRO A 412 -6.37 -41.10 27.52
C PRO A 412 -5.65 -39.75 27.43
N ALA A 413 -5.45 -39.06 28.54
CA ALA A 413 -4.74 -37.80 28.66
C ALA A 413 -3.38 -37.93 27.94
N LEU A 414 -3.26 -37.23 26.83
CA LEU A 414 -2.06 -37.27 25.99
C LEU A 414 -0.91 -36.54 26.71
N ALA A 415 0.19 -37.25 26.97
CA ALA A 415 1.47 -36.66 27.38
C ALA A 415 1.90 -35.56 26.43
N ALA A 416 2.69 -34.59 26.91
CA ALA A 416 3.27 -33.55 26.06
C ALA A 416 3.90 -34.15 24.80
N GLN A 417 3.51 -33.67 23.62
CA GLN A 417 3.99 -34.22 22.34
C GLN A 417 4.72 -33.17 21.50
N GLN A 418 5.68 -33.63 20.68
CA GLN A 418 6.34 -32.78 19.72
C GLN A 418 5.52 -32.67 18.44
N TYR A 419 5.29 -31.45 17.98
CA TYR A 419 4.59 -31.17 16.73
C TYR A 419 5.48 -30.36 15.79
N THR A 420 5.56 -30.78 14.53
CA THR A 420 6.26 -30.01 13.50
C THR A 420 5.25 -29.15 12.75
N VAL A 421 5.43 -27.83 12.82
CA VAL A 421 4.56 -26.83 12.19
C VAL A 421 4.49 -27.06 10.68
N LYS A 422 3.26 -27.05 10.15
CA LYS A 422 2.94 -27.19 8.73
C LYS A 422 2.45 -25.88 8.13
N SER A 423 2.35 -25.80 6.81
CA SER A 423 1.78 -24.65 6.11
C SER A 423 0.37 -24.35 6.59
N GLY A 424 0.10 -23.08 6.90
CA GLY A 424 -1.20 -22.62 7.37
C GLY A 424 -1.51 -22.83 8.85
N ASP A 425 -0.57 -23.39 9.64
CA ASP A 425 -0.71 -23.50 11.09
C ASP A 425 -0.53 -22.14 11.78
N THR A 426 -1.30 -21.93 12.83
CA THR A 426 -1.12 -20.86 13.83
C THR A 426 -1.26 -21.50 15.20
N LEU A 427 -0.73 -20.85 16.27
CA LEU A 427 -0.91 -21.39 17.62
C LEU A 427 -2.39 -21.59 17.98
N SER A 428 -3.27 -20.68 17.54
CA SER A 428 -4.73 -20.81 17.77
C SER A 428 -5.32 -22.01 17.03
N LYS A 429 -4.91 -22.29 15.76
CA LYS A 429 -5.35 -23.48 15.03
C LYS A 429 -4.78 -24.76 15.62
N LEU A 430 -3.55 -24.72 16.14
CA LEU A 430 -2.98 -25.84 16.87
C LEU A 430 -3.72 -26.08 18.20
N ALA A 431 -4.03 -25.01 18.94
CA ALA A 431 -4.84 -25.11 20.14
C ALA A 431 -6.26 -25.64 19.86
N GLU A 432 -6.88 -25.24 18.76
CA GLU A 432 -8.15 -25.81 18.31
C GLU A 432 -8.01 -27.32 18.00
N ARG A 433 -6.95 -27.71 17.29
CA ARG A 433 -6.69 -29.11 16.91
C ARG A 433 -6.41 -30.01 18.11
N PHE A 434 -5.61 -29.55 19.06
CA PHE A 434 -5.14 -30.37 20.19
C PHE A 434 -5.97 -30.23 21.45
N TYR A 435 -6.67 -29.11 21.63
CA TYR A 435 -7.44 -28.81 22.84
C TYR A 435 -8.91 -28.52 22.55
N SER A 436 -9.35 -28.55 21.27
CA SER A 436 -10.68 -28.14 20.82
C SER A 436 -11.08 -26.72 21.31
N ALA A 437 -10.09 -25.87 21.55
CA ALA A 437 -10.24 -24.53 22.10
C ALA A 437 -9.17 -23.58 21.54
N PRO A 438 -9.49 -22.74 20.53
CA PRO A 438 -8.53 -21.82 19.93
C PRO A 438 -7.87 -20.86 20.94
N GLY A 439 -8.60 -20.47 22.00
CA GLY A 439 -8.11 -19.58 23.06
C GLY A 439 -7.00 -20.18 23.94
N LYS A 440 -6.81 -21.51 23.93
CA LYS A 440 -5.73 -22.17 24.68
C LYS A 440 -4.37 -22.08 23.98
N TRP A 441 -4.22 -21.24 22.97
CA TRP A 441 -2.94 -21.03 22.26
C TRP A 441 -1.81 -20.55 23.19
N GLU A 442 -2.15 -19.82 24.25
CA GLU A 442 -1.18 -19.35 25.24
C GLU A 442 -0.45 -20.53 25.92
N LYS A 443 -1.13 -21.63 26.17
CA LYS A 443 -0.54 -22.85 26.75
C LYS A 443 0.56 -23.43 25.84
N ILE A 444 0.34 -23.44 24.51
CA ILE A 444 1.36 -23.85 23.56
C ILE A 444 2.51 -22.85 23.53
N TYR A 445 2.20 -21.55 23.56
CA TYR A 445 3.22 -20.49 23.57
C TYR A 445 4.11 -20.59 24.81
N ASP A 446 3.52 -20.74 26.00
CA ASP A 446 4.24 -20.81 27.27
C ASP A 446 5.19 -21.99 27.34
N ALA A 447 4.79 -23.14 26.81
CA ALA A 447 5.64 -24.34 26.73
C ALA A 447 6.79 -24.21 25.72
N ASN A 448 6.84 -23.15 24.90
CA ASN A 448 7.83 -22.94 23.86
C ASN A 448 8.50 -21.56 23.93
N LYS A 449 8.43 -20.85 25.07
CA LYS A 449 9.00 -19.49 25.25
C LYS A 449 10.51 -19.41 25.03
N ASP A 450 11.21 -20.49 25.18
CA ASP A 450 12.64 -20.64 24.89
C ASP A 450 12.95 -20.42 23.40
N ILE A 451 12.11 -20.96 22.52
CA ILE A 451 12.25 -20.92 21.07
C ILE A 451 11.26 -19.91 20.42
N LEU A 452 10.12 -19.62 21.05
CA LEU A 452 9.13 -18.65 20.62
C LEU A 452 9.24 -17.34 21.40
N LYS A 453 9.82 -16.32 20.81
CA LYS A 453 9.86 -14.97 21.44
C LYS A 453 8.58 -14.16 21.21
N ASN A 454 7.73 -14.58 20.29
CA ASN A 454 6.45 -13.96 19.95
C ASN A 454 5.44 -15.06 19.60
N PRO A 455 4.22 -15.09 20.19
CA PRO A 455 3.22 -16.14 19.95
C PRO A 455 2.72 -16.19 18.50
N ASN A 456 2.81 -15.09 17.77
CA ASN A 456 2.40 -15.02 16.36
C ASN A 456 3.49 -15.50 15.39
N TYR A 457 4.64 -15.97 15.92
CA TYR A 457 5.77 -16.36 15.08
C TYR A 457 6.07 -17.85 15.17
N ILE A 458 5.36 -18.63 14.35
CA ILE A 458 5.70 -20.02 14.07
C ILE A 458 5.95 -20.18 12.57
N TYR A 459 6.96 -20.97 12.19
CA TYR A 459 7.31 -21.21 10.79
C TYR A 459 7.27 -22.70 10.47
N ILE A 460 7.05 -23.02 9.20
CA ILE A 460 7.00 -24.40 8.71
C ILE A 460 8.30 -25.14 9.09
N GLY A 461 8.14 -26.32 9.66
CA GLY A 461 9.26 -27.14 10.15
C GLY A 461 9.71 -26.84 11.57
N MET A 462 9.18 -25.79 12.23
CA MET A 462 9.45 -25.54 13.65
C MET A 462 8.88 -26.66 14.51
N LYS A 463 9.68 -27.17 15.45
CA LYS A 463 9.23 -28.19 16.40
C LYS A 463 8.68 -27.51 17.65
N LEU A 464 7.39 -27.68 17.90
CA LEU A 464 6.70 -27.15 19.07
C LEU A 464 6.37 -28.28 20.05
N THR A 465 6.58 -28.03 21.32
CA THR A 465 6.06 -28.86 22.40
C THR A 465 4.58 -28.49 22.61
N ILE A 466 3.68 -29.44 22.41
CA ILE A 466 2.25 -29.29 22.69
C ILE A 466 2.00 -29.93 24.05
N PRO A 467 1.77 -29.13 25.11
CA PRO A 467 1.47 -29.65 26.45
C PRO A 467 0.20 -30.51 26.48
N ALA A 468 0.11 -31.40 27.47
CA ALA A 468 -1.15 -32.10 27.74
C ALA A 468 -2.26 -31.12 28.13
N ASP A 469 -3.52 -31.46 27.83
CA ASP A 469 -4.65 -30.63 28.29
C ASP A 469 -5.07 -31.07 29.70
N ASP A 470 -4.84 -30.19 30.70
CA ASP A 470 -5.11 -30.46 32.11
C ASP A 470 -6.60 -30.51 32.48
N GLN A 471 -7.49 -30.36 31.48
CA GLN A 471 -8.96 -30.39 31.69
C GLN A 471 -9.64 -31.67 31.17
N ALA A 472 -8.93 -32.78 31.06
CA ALA A 472 -9.54 -34.10 30.81
C ALA A 472 -9.76 -34.86 32.12
N SER A 473 -10.41 -34.22 33.10
CA SER A 473 -10.94 -34.87 34.32
C SER A 473 -12.40 -34.53 34.48
#